data_c898a404bf3bc6dd8e21196ef5b282c6
#
_entry.id   c898a404bf3bc6dd8e21196ef5b282c6
#
_cell.length_a   1.000
_cell.length_b   1.000
_cell.length_c   1.000
_cell.angle_alpha   90.00
_cell.angle_beta   90.00
_cell.angle_gamma   90.00
#
_symmetry.space_group_name_H-M   'P 1'
#
loop_
_entity.id
_entity.type
_entity.pdbx_description
1 polymer ?
#
loop_
_entity_poly.entity_id
_entity_poly.type
_entity_poly.pdbx_seq_one_letter_code
_entity_poly.pdbx_strand_id
1 'polypeptide(L)'
;NASIRNDASNRFGQDQNKRFDPTYSFGLSWNVAQEPWLNSISNILNQFNMRVSYGIQGNAVNSISPELILSMGTTKLYYGDYMSTIFRIPNPHLSWERTKIWNFGLDVQFIQWITMNLEYYTRTSNNIVNQRIALEYGREGTEVNGGRIVNSGVEYTLNITPIRTKNWAWTIGLNSSKNWNKAKTQSISEITLRDYLSGSSDKVLKEGYAVSSFWSYNFKGINPNDGSPEYNLLFEQDEQGDYVRNEDNNLVLREISDYTDLLVYSGKTEPDFTGGLTTR
;
A
#
# COMPACT_ATOMS: atom_id res chain seq x y z
N ASN A 1 -28.76 -2.14 1.27
CA ASN A 1 -28.37 -2.29 2.66
C ASN A 1 -27.52 -1.11 3.12
N ALA A 2 -27.59 -0.77 4.40
CA ALA A 2 -26.76 0.24 5.04
C ALA A 2 -26.43 -0.23 6.46
N SER A 3 -25.25 0.07 6.94
CA SER A 3 -24.86 -0.16 8.32
C SER A 3 -24.08 1.02 8.88
N ILE A 4 -24.29 1.29 10.16
CA ILE A 4 -23.55 2.29 10.92
C ILE A 4 -23.09 1.62 12.21
N ARG A 5 -21.82 1.82 12.55
CA ARG A 5 -21.22 1.35 13.78
C ARG A 5 -20.36 2.46 14.36
N ASN A 6 -20.31 2.56 15.68
CA ASN A 6 -19.43 3.48 16.36
C ASN A 6 -18.55 2.70 17.33
N ASP A 7 -17.27 2.69 17.07
CA ASP A 7 -16.28 2.06 17.93
C ASP A 7 -15.61 3.13 18.81
N ALA A 8 -15.11 2.73 19.95
CA ALA A 8 -14.45 3.64 20.90
C ALA A 8 -13.14 3.03 21.39
N SER A 9 -12.12 3.88 21.52
CA SER A 9 -10.85 3.52 22.10
C SER A 9 -10.40 4.62 23.08
N ASN A 10 -9.98 4.22 24.26
CA ASN A 10 -9.39 5.12 25.23
C ASN A 10 -7.92 5.47 24.94
N ARG A 11 -7.33 4.86 23.91
CA ARG A 11 -5.93 5.09 23.50
C ARG A 11 -5.71 6.46 22.87
N PHE A 12 -6.69 6.99 22.14
CA PHE A 12 -6.64 8.32 21.53
C PHE A 12 -7.26 9.36 22.46
N GLY A 13 -6.59 9.59 23.59
CA GLY A 13 -7.21 9.94 24.84
C GLY A 13 -7.49 11.40 25.15
N GLN A 14 -6.71 12.37 24.73
CA GLN A 14 -6.90 13.76 25.19
C GLN A 14 -8.02 14.49 24.44
N ASP A 15 -8.18 14.25 23.15
CA ASP A 15 -9.29 14.76 22.39
C ASP A 15 -10.46 13.75 22.40
N GLN A 16 -11.53 14.09 23.14
CA GLN A 16 -12.70 13.23 23.26
C GLN A 16 -13.32 12.86 21.89
N ASN A 17 -13.24 13.76 20.92
CA ASN A 17 -13.78 13.53 19.58
C ASN A 17 -13.01 12.43 18.81
N LYS A 18 -11.78 12.15 19.20
CA LYS A 18 -10.94 11.13 18.55
C LYS A 18 -11.04 9.75 19.20
N ARG A 19 -11.71 9.66 20.35
CA ARG A 19 -12.00 8.38 21.01
C ARG A 19 -12.97 7.53 20.21
N PHE A 20 -13.88 8.18 19.51
CA PHE A 20 -14.93 7.54 18.74
C PHE A 20 -14.59 7.51 17.26
N ASP A 21 -14.79 6.36 16.63
CA ASP A 21 -14.65 6.19 15.19
C ASP A 21 -15.95 5.70 14.58
N PRO A 22 -16.79 6.60 14.08
CA PRO A 22 -17.98 6.20 13.35
C PRO A 22 -17.60 5.59 12.01
N THR A 23 -17.93 4.32 11.84
CA THR A 23 -17.79 3.57 10.60
C THR A 23 -19.14 3.35 9.98
N TYR A 24 -19.23 3.40 8.68
CA TYR A 24 -20.47 3.16 7.96
C TYR A 24 -20.20 2.46 6.64
N SER A 25 -21.21 1.69 6.20
CA SER A 25 -21.21 1.11 4.88
C SER A 25 -22.58 1.26 4.24
N PHE A 26 -22.56 1.42 2.93
CA PHE A 26 -23.72 1.52 2.10
C PHE A 26 -23.55 0.64 0.87
N GLY A 27 -24.56 -0.11 0.49
CA GLY A 27 -24.53 -0.99 -0.67
C GLY A 27 -25.85 -1.04 -1.39
N LEU A 28 -25.76 -0.96 -2.72
CA LEU A 28 -26.83 -1.14 -3.66
C LEU A 28 -26.58 -2.38 -4.50
N SER A 29 -27.62 -3.11 -4.79
CA SER A 29 -27.63 -4.22 -5.74
C SER A 29 -28.84 -4.08 -6.65
N TRP A 30 -28.60 -4.22 -7.94
CA TRP A 30 -29.64 -4.17 -8.94
C TRP A 30 -29.64 -5.45 -9.77
N ASN A 31 -30.75 -6.15 -9.75
CA ASN A 31 -30.94 -7.33 -10.59
C ASN A 31 -31.49 -6.90 -11.95
N VAL A 32 -30.60 -6.59 -12.84
CA VAL A 32 -30.93 -6.06 -14.18
C VAL A 32 -31.65 -7.13 -15.03
N ALA A 33 -31.36 -8.42 -14.81
CA ALA A 33 -32.02 -9.51 -15.57
C ALA A 33 -33.53 -9.60 -15.35
N GLN A 34 -34.05 -9.03 -14.25
CA GLN A 34 -35.48 -9.03 -13.95
C GLN A 34 -36.23 -7.83 -14.55
N GLU A 35 -35.54 -6.93 -15.22
CA GLU A 35 -36.14 -5.76 -15.82
C GLU A 35 -36.98 -6.11 -17.05
N PRO A 36 -38.18 -5.53 -17.22
CA PRO A 36 -39.12 -5.88 -18.29
C PRO A 36 -38.53 -5.75 -19.70
N TRP A 37 -37.61 -4.78 -19.89
CA TRP A 37 -36.94 -4.53 -21.17
C TRP A 37 -35.91 -5.61 -21.57
N LEU A 38 -35.50 -6.47 -20.61
CA LEU A 38 -34.61 -7.62 -20.87
C LEU A 38 -35.35 -8.96 -21.02
N ASN A 39 -36.66 -8.98 -20.90
CA ASN A 39 -37.45 -10.22 -21.00
C ASN A 39 -37.23 -10.97 -22.32
N SER A 40 -36.96 -10.25 -23.42
CA SER A 40 -36.70 -10.86 -24.74
C SER A 40 -35.44 -11.76 -24.77
N ILE A 41 -34.47 -11.53 -23.87
CA ILE A 41 -33.22 -12.27 -23.80
C ILE A 41 -33.09 -13.09 -22.50
N SER A 42 -34.13 -13.21 -21.72
CA SER A 42 -34.11 -13.94 -20.43
C SER A 42 -33.74 -15.42 -20.57
N ASN A 43 -33.99 -16.03 -21.74
CA ASN A 43 -33.58 -17.39 -22.04
C ASN A 43 -32.03 -17.53 -22.20
N ILE A 44 -31.36 -16.43 -22.53
CA ILE A 44 -29.91 -16.40 -22.75
C ILE A 44 -29.22 -15.80 -21.52
N LEU A 45 -29.77 -14.75 -20.96
CA LEU A 45 -29.22 -14.02 -19.81
C LEU A 45 -30.03 -14.39 -18.55
N ASN A 46 -29.55 -15.42 -17.85
CA ASN A 46 -30.26 -15.95 -16.67
C ASN A 46 -30.04 -15.10 -15.43
N GLN A 47 -28.88 -14.45 -15.31
CA GLN A 47 -28.55 -13.56 -14.22
C GLN A 47 -27.73 -12.38 -14.73
N PHE A 48 -28.08 -11.20 -14.28
CA PHE A 48 -27.29 -10.00 -14.49
C PHE A 48 -27.50 -9.07 -13.29
N ASN A 49 -26.56 -9.16 -12.34
CA ASN A 49 -26.58 -8.35 -11.13
C ASN A 49 -25.45 -7.34 -11.16
N MET A 50 -25.77 -6.09 -10.87
CA MET A 50 -24.81 -5.03 -10.63
C MET A 50 -24.80 -4.70 -9.15
N ARG A 51 -23.62 -4.55 -8.58
CA ARG A 51 -23.43 -4.20 -7.17
C ARG A 51 -22.49 -3.02 -7.06
N VAL A 52 -22.83 -2.09 -6.18
CA VAL A 52 -21.92 -1.03 -5.77
C VAL A 52 -21.97 -0.91 -4.26
N SER A 53 -20.83 -0.79 -3.63
CA SER A 53 -20.76 -0.52 -2.21
C SER A 53 -19.67 0.48 -1.88
N TYR A 54 -19.94 1.26 -0.85
CA TYR A 54 -19.01 2.19 -0.25
C TYR A 54 -18.98 1.98 1.26
N GLY A 55 -17.79 2.03 1.85
CA GLY A 55 -17.66 1.92 3.29
C GLY A 55 -16.41 2.63 3.81
N ILE A 56 -16.46 2.93 5.10
CA ILE A 56 -15.31 3.40 5.88
C ILE A 56 -15.06 2.39 6.98
N GLN A 57 -13.81 1.98 7.12
CA GLN A 57 -13.31 1.11 8.17
C GLN A 57 -12.26 1.85 8.98
N GLY A 58 -12.39 1.81 10.30
CA GLY A 58 -11.39 2.29 11.25
C GLY A 58 -10.52 1.15 11.77
N ASN A 59 -9.28 1.47 12.09
CA ASN A 59 -8.34 0.58 12.75
C ASN A 59 -7.62 1.32 13.88
N ALA A 60 -7.71 0.79 15.09
CA ALA A 60 -6.97 1.29 16.24
C ALA A 60 -5.61 0.59 16.32
N VAL A 61 -4.54 1.33 16.09
CA VAL A 61 -3.18 0.79 16.18
C VAL A 61 -2.80 0.65 17.64
N ASN A 62 -2.79 -0.59 18.14
CA ASN A 62 -2.59 -0.90 19.55
C ASN A 62 -1.16 -0.66 20.08
N SER A 63 -0.17 -0.59 19.20
CA SER A 63 1.23 -0.35 19.54
C SER A 63 1.57 1.14 19.76
N ILE A 64 0.65 2.04 19.44
CA ILE A 64 0.86 3.49 19.44
C ILE A 64 0.00 4.13 20.52
N SER A 65 0.54 5.15 21.20
CA SER A 65 -0.15 5.94 22.21
C SER A 65 0.12 7.42 21.95
N PRO A 66 -0.87 8.31 22.15
CA PRO A 66 -0.68 9.75 22.05
C PRO A 66 0.04 10.36 23.27
N GLU A 67 0.28 9.55 24.30
CA GLU A 67 0.86 9.99 25.57
C GLU A 67 2.39 10.05 25.53
N LEU A 68 2.97 10.88 26.39
CA LEU A 68 4.39 10.87 26.68
C LEU A 68 4.78 9.53 27.30
N ILE A 69 5.75 8.85 26.68
CA ILE A 69 6.33 7.63 27.27
C ILE A 69 7.81 7.88 27.55
N LEU A 70 8.20 7.64 28.79
CA LEU A 70 9.59 7.67 29.21
C LEU A 70 10.11 6.24 29.37
N SER A 71 11.30 6.01 28.86
CA SER A 71 12.05 4.78 29.12
C SER A 71 12.99 5.04 30.29
N MET A 72 12.87 4.26 31.34
CA MET A 72 13.82 4.30 32.46
C MET A 72 15.07 3.51 32.08
N GLY A 73 16.17 4.21 31.95
CA GLY A 73 17.47 3.59 31.73
C GLY A 73 18.02 2.94 32.99
N THR A 74 19.02 2.09 32.81
CA THR A 74 19.83 1.61 33.93
C THR A 74 20.54 2.78 34.60
N THR A 75 20.61 2.76 35.93
CA THR A 75 21.39 3.69 36.74
C THR A 75 22.75 3.97 36.12
N LYS A 76 23.00 5.20 35.71
CA LYS A 76 24.35 5.59 35.36
C LYS A 76 25.09 6.05 36.60
N LEU A 77 26.12 5.30 36.84
CA LEU A 77 26.89 5.13 38.07
C LEU A 77 27.60 6.35 38.67
N TYR A 78 27.52 7.54 38.10
CA TYR A 78 28.33 8.61 38.63
C TYR A 78 27.71 9.33 39.85
N TYR A 79 26.37 9.31 40.01
CA TYR A 79 25.66 9.95 41.13
C TYR A 79 24.51 9.14 41.73
N GLY A 80 24.31 7.89 41.32
CA GLY A 80 23.19 7.08 41.83
C GLY A 80 21.81 7.47 41.32
N ASP A 81 21.73 8.42 40.39
CA ASP A 81 20.47 8.91 39.84
C ASP A 81 19.94 8.05 38.68
N TYR A 82 18.63 7.93 38.65
CA TYR A 82 17.95 7.28 37.49
C TYR A 82 17.84 8.26 36.35
N MET A 83 18.36 7.89 35.20
CA MET A 83 18.14 8.64 33.96
C MET A 83 16.97 8.02 33.20
N SER A 84 16.02 8.85 32.81
CA SER A 84 14.97 8.47 31.87
C SER A 84 15.17 9.19 30.53
N THR A 85 14.89 8.47 29.46
CA THR A 85 14.91 9.04 28.11
C THR A 85 13.49 9.09 27.56
N ILE A 86 13.20 10.09 26.76
CA ILE A 86 11.91 10.18 26.06
C ILE A 86 11.85 9.04 25.03
N PHE A 87 10.97 8.08 25.28
CA PHE A 87 10.70 7.01 24.34
C PHE A 87 9.66 7.45 23.30
N ARG A 88 8.67 8.24 23.69
CA ARG A 88 7.64 8.80 22.80
C ARG A 88 7.26 10.20 23.23
N ILE A 89 7.16 11.09 22.24
CA ILE A 89 6.66 12.45 22.43
C ILE A 89 5.13 12.43 22.38
N PRO A 90 4.42 13.21 23.19
CA PRO A 90 2.98 13.25 23.16
C PRO A 90 2.48 13.82 21.83
N ASN A 91 1.48 13.16 21.24
CA ASN A 91 0.78 13.68 20.07
C ASN A 91 -0.74 13.62 20.29
N PRO A 92 -1.38 14.67 20.80
CA PRO A 92 -2.81 14.71 21.06
C PRO A 92 -3.65 14.65 19.77
N HIS A 93 -3.03 14.90 18.62
CA HIS A 93 -3.70 14.86 17.31
C HIS A 93 -3.77 13.47 16.71
N LEU A 94 -3.15 12.47 17.34
CA LEU A 94 -3.17 11.10 16.87
C LEU A 94 -4.60 10.53 16.90
N SER A 95 -4.99 9.86 15.84
CA SER A 95 -6.33 9.29 15.68
C SER A 95 -6.29 7.94 14.98
N TRP A 96 -7.45 7.30 14.84
CA TRP A 96 -7.63 6.05 14.13
C TRP A 96 -7.09 6.11 12.70
N GLU A 97 -6.53 5.02 12.24
CA GLU A 97 -6.33 4.81 10.82
C GLU A 97 -7.68 4.58 10.15
N ARG A 98 -7.88 5.18 8.99
CA ARG A 98 -9.15 5.06 8.26
C ARG A 98 -8.93 4.60 6.83
N THR A 99 -9.70 3.59 6.44
CA THR A 99 -9.73 3.08 5.07
C THR A 99 -11.10 3.32 4.46
N LYS A 100 -11.12 4.05 3.35
CA LYS A 100 -12.29 4.22 2.48
C LYS A 100 -12.24 3.17 1.39
N ILE A 101 -13.36 2.46 1.19
CA ILE A 101 -13.45 1.34 0.27
C ILE A 101 -14.61 1.58 -0.68
N TRP A 102 -14.34 1.50 -1.98
CA TRP A 102 -15.34 1.37 -3.03
C TRP A 102 -15.23 -0.01 -3.66
N ASN A 103 -16.36 -0.68 -3.85
CA ASN A 103 -16.43 -1.92 -4.61
C ASN A 103 -17.53 -1.81 -5.66
N PHE A 104 -17.22 -2.32 -6.85
CA PHE A 104 -18.15 -2.46 -7.97
C PHE A 104 -18.11 -3.93 -8.40
N GLY A 105 -19.25 -4.57 -8.44
CA GLY A 105 -19.37 -5.98 -8.79
C GLY A 105 -20.37 -6.17 -9.93
N LEU A 106 -20.06 -7.12 -10.78
CA LEU A 106 -20.89 -7.56 -11.89
C LEU A 106 -20.96 -9.07 -11.88
N ASP A 107 -22.16 -9.64 -11.71
CA ASP A 107 -22.40 -11.07 -11.79
C ASP A 107 -23.27 -11.34 -13.03
N VAL A 108 -22.78 -12.16 -13.92
CA VAL A 108 -23.48 -12.52 -15.16
C VAL A 108 -23.55 -14.02 -15.31
N GLN A 109 -24.72 -14.53 -15.65
CA GLN A 109 -24.89 -15.93 -16.05
C GLN A 109 -25.57 -16.02 -17.41
N PHE A 110 -24.84 -16.59 -18.35
CA PHE A 110 -25.32 -16.88 -19.70
C PHE A 110 -25.67 -18.36 -19.86
N ILE A 111 -26.84 -18.63 -20.43
CA ILE A 111 -27.26 -19.95 -20.90
C ILE A 111 -27.00 -21.07 -19.88
N GLN A 112 -27.10 -20.80 -18.59
CA GLN A 112 -26.88 -21.75 -17.49
C GLN A 112 -25.47 -22.40 -17.43
N TRP A 113 -24.64 -22.22 -18.45
CA TRP A 113 -23.34 -22.88 -18.57
C TRP A 113 -22.17 -21.96 -18.29
N ILE A 114 -22.36 -20.66 -18.42
CA ILE A 114 -21.30 -19.67 -18.29
C ILE A 114 -21.68 -18.74 -17.14
N THR A 115 -20.88 -18.73 -16.09
CA THR A 115 -20.99 -17.75 -15.03
C THR A 115 -19.74 -16.90 -14.98
N MET A 116 -19.92 -15.60 -14.94
CA MET A 116 -18.86 -14.61 -14.86
C MET A 116 -19.09 -13.70 -13.66
N ASN A 117 -18.06 -13.51 -12.88
CA ASN A 117 -18.01 -12.51 -11.83
C ASN A 117 -16.86 -11.57 -12.14
N LEU A 118 -17.10 -10.28 -12.12
CA LEU A 118 -16.11 -9.23 -12.29
C LEU A 118 -16.23 -8.27 -11.12
N GLU A 119 -15.13 -8.04 -10.43
CA GLU A 119 -15.09 -7.07 -9.32
C GLU A 119 -13.98 -6.06 -9.54
N TYR A 120 -14.30 -4.79 -9.31
CA TYR A 120 -13.33 -3.71 -9.20
C TYR A 120 -13.42 -3.09 -7.84
N TYR A 121 -12.29 -2.91 -7.19
CA TYR A 121 -12.23 -2.21 -5.92
C TYR A 121 -11.17 -1.14 -5.89
N THR A 122 -11.39 -0.15 -5.05
CA THR A 122 -10.36 0.82 -4.67
C THR A 122 -10.45 1.11 -3.18
N ARG A 123 -9.31 1.05 -2.51
CA ARG A 123 -9.15 1.27 -1.07
C ARG A 123 -8.14 2.38 -0.87
N THR A 124 -8.55 3.43 -0.17
CA THR A 124 -7.66 4.51 0.23
C THR A 124 -7.51 4.46 1.74
N SER A 125 -6.32 4.11 2.20
CA SER A 125 -5.98 4.03 3.62
C SER A 125 -5.17 5.26 4.02
N ASN A 126 -5.59 5.89 5.12
CA ASN A 126 -4.82 6.91 5.82
C ASN A 126 -4.21 6.24 7.05
N ASN A 127 -2.91 6.04 7.02
CA ASN A 127 -2.16 5.29 8.02
C ASN A 127 -1.37 6.22 8.94
N ILE A 128 -1.02 5.70 10.10
CA ILE A 128 -0.06 6.33 11.00
C ILE A 128 1.34 5.99 10.50
N VAL A 129 2.15 7.02 10.35
CA VAL A 129 3.54 6.91 9.90
C VAL A 129 4.46 7.63 10.88
N ASN A 130 5.73 7.26 10.90
CA ASN A 130 6.73 7.98 11.65
C ASN A 130 7.19 9.19 10.83
N GLN A 131 7.11 10.37 11.44
CA GLN A 131 7.56 11.63 10.85
C GLN A 131 8.80 12.13 11.60
N ARG A 132 9.82 12.53 10.84
CA ARG A 132 11.01 13.17 11.41
C ARG A 132 10.65 14.50 12.05
N ILE A 133 11.23 14.76 13.20
CA ILE A 133 11.06 16.00 13.96
C ILE A 133 12.44 16.60 14.25
N ALA A 134 12.45 17.86 14.66
CA ALA A 134 13.67 18.55 15.02
C ALA A 134 14.39 17.84 16.20
N LEU A 135 15.70 17.74 16.10
CA LEU A 135 16.55 17.03 17.08
C LEU A 135 16.46 17.61 18.49
N GLU A 136 16.07 18.87 18.62
CA GLU A 136 15.85 19.57 19.90
C GLU A 136 14.78 18.90 20.77
N TYR A 137 13.88 18.11 20.18
CA TYR A 137 12.92 17.29 20.92
C TYR A 137 13.54 16.02 21.54
N GLY A 138 14.84 15.78 21.33
CA GLY A 138 15.57 14.63 21.87
C GLY A 138 15.20 13.29 21.20
N ARG A 139 14.55 13.34 20.04
CA ARG A 139 14.19 12.18 19.21
C ARG A 139 14.22 12.51 17.73
N GLU A 140 14.43 11.46 16.92
CA GLU A 140 14.47 11.59 15.47
C GLU A 140 13.08 11.63 14.82
N GLY A 141 12.05 11.12 15.50
CA GLY A 141 10.71 11.03 14.90
C GLY A 141 9.58 10.86 15.91
N THR A 142 8.38 11.13 15.43
CA THR A 142 7.11 10.94 16.12
C THR A 142 6.06 10.35 15.20
N GLU A 143 5.09 9.65 15.76
CA GLU A 143 3.98 9.07 15.01
C GLU A 143 2.92 10.13 14.68
N VAL A 144 2.50 10.17 13.41
CA VAL A 144 1.45 11.08 12.91
C VAL A 144 0.51 10.37 11.94
N ASN A 145 -0.73 10.84 11.85
CA ASN A 145 -1.67 10.41 10.81
C ASN A 145 -1.33 11.11 9.48
N GLY A 146 -0.37 10.62 8.73
CA GLY A 146 0.16 11.30 7.54
C GLY A 146 0.38 10.38 6.33
N GLY A 147 0.38 9.05 6.52
CA GLY A 147 0.54 8.10 5.44
C GLY A 147 -0.72 7.93 4.61
N ARG A 148 -0.60 7.93 3.30
CA ARG A 148 -1.72 7.63 2.39
C ARG A 148 -1.31 6.59 1.36
N ILE A 149 -2.05 5.48 1.34
CA ILE A 149 -1.84 4.38 0.42
C ILE A 149 -3.13 4.13 -0.34
N VAL A 150 -3.02 3.93 -1.65
CA VAL A 150 -4.14 3.56 -2.50
C VAL A 150 -3.88 2.17 -3.07
N ASN A 151 -4.80 1.26 -2.79
CA ASN A 151 -4.86 -0.07 -3.38
C ASN A 151 -6.09 -0.15 -4.28
N SER A 152 -5.93 -0.57 -5.51
CA SER A 152 -7.03 -0.86 -6.41
C SER A 152 -6.78 -2.16 -7.13
N GLY A 153 -7.84 -2.82 -7.57
CA GLY A 153 -7.70 -4.09 -8.27
C GLY A 153 -8.93 -4.46 -9.05
N VAL A 154 -8.71 -5.36 -9.99
CA VAL A 154 -9.75 -6.06 -10.74
C VAL A 154 -9.61 -7.54 -10.46
N GLU A 155 -10.72 -8.17 -10.12
CA GLU A 155 -10.83 -9.60 -9.92
C GLU A 155 -11.85 -10.16 -10.92
N TYR A 156 -11.49 -11.27 -11.54
CA TYR A 156 -12.31 -11.90 -12.55
C TYR A 156 -12.41 -13.40 -12.28
N THR A 157 -13.62 -13.91 -12.31
CA THR A 157 -13.90 -15.35 -12.24
C THR A 157 -14.82 -15.74 -13.38
N LEU A 158 -14.44 -16.75 -14.15
CA LEU A 158 -15.21 -17.32 -15.22
C LEU A 158 -15.34 -18.82 -14.99
N ASN A 159 -16.57 -19.33 -14.97
CA ASN A 159 -16.83 -20.77 -14.96
C ASN A 159 -17.64 -21.11 -16.19
N ILE A 160 -17.18 -22.14 -16.92
CA ILE A 160 -17.84 -22.68 -18.10
C ILE A 160 -18.11 -24.15 -17.83
N THR A 161 -19.33 -24.60 -18.02
CA THR A 161 -19.72 -26.01 -17.91
C THR A 161 -20.14 -26.55 -19.28
N PRO A 162 -19.19 -26.85 -20.18
CA PRO A 162 -19.47 -27.24 -21.57
C PRO A 162 -20.23 -28.57 -21.67
N ILE A 163 -20.10 -29.43 -20.69
CA ILE A 163 -20.79 -30.72 -20.66
C ILE A 163 -21.60 -30.81 -19.36
N ARG A 164 -22.91 -30.95 -19.50
CA ARG A 164 -23.81 -31.19 -18.40
C ARG A 164 -24.90 -32.18 -18.83
N THR A 165 -24.75 -33.42 -18.38
CA THR A 165 -25.69 -34.49 -18.62
C THR A 165 -26.17 -35.05 -17.28
N LYS A 166 -27.09 -36.01 -17.30
CA LYS A 166 -27.58 -36.67 -16.09
C LYS A 166 -26.45 -37.31 -15.27
N ASN A 167 -25.42 -37.84 -15.96
CA ASN A 167 -24.34 -38.63 -15.34
C ASN A 167 -22.97 -37.96 -15.36
N TRP A 168 -22.81 -36.89 -16.16
CA TRP A 168 -21.54 -36.24 -16.38
C TRP A 168 -21.72 -34.70 -16.30
N ALA A 169 -20.85 -34.06 -15.58
CA ALA A 169 -20.67 -32.62 -15.65
C ALA A 169 -19.19 -32.30 -15.72
N TRP A 170 -18.83 -31.45 -16.65
CA TRP A 170 -17.44 -30.94 -16.74
C TRP A 170 -17.47 -29.44 -16.67
N THR A 171 -16.74 -28.89 -15.68
CA THR A 171 -16.65 -27.46 -15.44
C THR A 171 -15.18 -27.03 -15.53
N ILE A 172 -14.94 -25.97 -16.26
CA ILE A 172 -13.66 -25.29 -16.38
C ILE A 172 -13.82 -23.95 -15.67
N GLY A 173 -12.98 -23.69 -14.67
CA GLY A 173 -12.94 -22.42 -13.94
C GLY A 173 -11.64 -21.66 -14.22
N LEU A 174 -11.75 -20.40 -14.52
CA LEU A 174 -10.66 -19.44 -14.64
C LEU A 174 -10.87 -18.36 -13.57
N ASN A 175 -9.88 -18.11 -12.74
CA ASN A 175 -9.84 -16.96 -11.87
C ASN A 175 -8.59 -16.13 -12.16
N SER A 176 -8.70 -14.84 -12.00
CA SER A 176 -7.60 -13.93 -12.26
C SER A 176 -7.77 -12.65 -11.46
N SER A 177 -6.66 -12.10 -11.00
CA SER A 177 -6.66 -10.79 -10.39
C SER A 177 -5.45 -9.96 -10.82
N LYS A 178 -5.67 -8.64 -10.87
CA LYS A 178 -4.62 -7.65 -11.06
C LYS A 178 -4.75 -6.58 -10.01
N ASN A 179 -3.67 -6.34 -9.26
CA ASN A 179 -3.63 -5.38 -8.18
C ASN A 179 -2.66 -4.24 -8.49
N TRP A 180 -3.06 -3.04 -8.13
CA TRP A 180 -2.25 -1.83 -8.15
C TRP A 180 -2.16 -1.27 -6.74
N ASN A 181 -0.95 -1.17 -6.24
CA ASN A 181 -0.64 -0.55 -4.97
C ASN A 181 0.18 0.71 -5.22
N LYS A 182 -0.17 1.81 -4.56
CA LYS A 182 0.54 3.08 -4.74
C LYS A 182 0.56 3.88 -3.44
N ALA A 183 1.77 4.26 -3.01
CA ALA A 183 1.95 5.27 -1.99
C ALA A 183 1.61 6.65 -2.57
N LYS A 184 0.86 7.45 -1.82
CA LYS A 184 0.48 8.83 -2.15
C LYS A 184 1.15 9.84 -1.24
N THR A 185 1.93 9.36 -0.29
CA THR A 185 2.73 10.16 0.63
C THR A 185 4.10 9.53 0.72
N GLN A 186 5.12 10.34 0.73
CA GLN A 186 6.48 9.89 1.02
C GLN A 186 6.65 9.73 2.53
N SER A 187 7.39 8.71 2.95
CA SER A 187 7.85 8.64 4.34
C SER A 187 8.80 9.80 4.62
N ILE A 188 8.58 10.46 5.75
CA ILE A 188 9.45 11.56 6.19
C ILE A 188 10.52 11.06 7.18
N SER A 189 10.53 9.74 7.44
CA SER A 189 11.62 9.11 8.17
C SER A 189 12.88 9.07 7.31
N GLU A 190 14.03 9.09 7.96
CA GLU A 190 15.31 8.93 7.28
C GLU A 190 15.38 7.50 6.71
N ILE A 191 15.19 7.39 5.40
CA ILE A 191 15.30 6.12 4.67
C ILE A 191 16.75 6.01 4.23
N THR A 192 17.43 4.98 4.68
CA THR A 192 18.81 4.73 4.29
C THR A 192 18.88 4.02 2.94
N LEU A 193 20.02 4.13 2.27
CA LEU A 193 20.29 3.36 1.05
C LEU A 193 20.06 1.85 1.25
N ARG A 194 20.42 1.33 2.43
CA ARG A 194 20.20 -0.07 2.78
C ARG A 194 18.72 -0.42 2.83
N ASP A 195 17.85 0.47 3.30
CA ASP A 195 16.41 0.23 3.35
C ASP A 195 15.84 0.08 1.94
N TYR A 196 16.27 0.91 0.99
CA TYR A 196 15.89 0.78 -0.42
C TYR A 196 16.34 -0.54 -1.05
N LEU A 197 17.58 -0.94 -0.79
CA LEU A 197 18.18 -2.15 -1.37
C LEU A 197 17.67 -3.44 -0.70
N SER A 198 17.17 -3.37 0.53
CA SER A 198 16.68 -4.54 1.27
C SER A 198 15.31 -5.03 0.79
N GLY A 199 14.58 -4.24 -0.01
CA GLY A 199 13.21 -4.55 -0.41
C GLY A 199 12.21 -4.56 0.75
N SER A 200 12.57 -3.95 1.89
CA SER A 200 11.72 -3.88 3.08
C SER A 200 10.58 -2.89 2.86
N SER A 201 9.37 -3.41 2.63
CA SER A 201 8.16 -2.61 2.43
C SER A 201 7.78 -1.77 3.65
N ASP A 202 8.28 -2.14 4.83
CA ASP A 202 7.93 -1.48 6.10
C ASP A 202 8.59 -0.11 6.24
N LYS A 203 9.69 0.12 5.53
CA LYS A 203 10.53 1.30 5.70
C LYS A 203 10.49 2.25 4.52
N VAL A 204 10.34 1.72 3.31
CA VAL A 204 10.42 2.50 2.08
C VAL A 204 9.03 2.85 1.57
N LEU A 205 8.57 4.05 1.89
CA LEU A 205 7.33 4.62 1.36
C LEU A 205 7.68 5.78 0.42
N LYS A 206 7.88 5.50 -0.85
CA LYS A 206 8.16 6.50 -1.89
C LYS A 206 6.88 6.86 -2.62
N GLU A 207 6.58 8.15 -2.69
CA GLU A 207 5.38 8.63 -3.40
C GLU A 207 5.41 8.21 -4.87
N GLY A 208 4.27 7.72 -5.35
CA GLY A 208 4.12 7.27 -6.72
C GLY A 208 4.45 5.81 -6.98
N TYR A 209 5.10 5.11 -6.05
CA TYR A 209 5.53 3.72 -6.17
C TYR A 209 4.72 2.79 -5.26
N ALA A 210 4.82 1.49 -5.50
CA ALA A 210 4.23 0.48 -4.63
C ALA A 210 4.94 0.45 -3.28
N VAL A 211 4.19 0.14 -2.21
CA VAL A 211 4.75 0.04 -0.85
C VAL A 211 5.82 -1.05 -0.76
N SER A 212 5.63 -2.14 -1.52
CA SER A 212 6.54 -3.29 -1.58
C SER A 212 7.57 -3.19 -2.71
N SER A 213 7.96 -1.97 -3.09
CA SER A 213 8.91 -1.75 -4.20
C SER A 213 10.34 -2.11 -3.82
N PHE A 214 11.05 -2.68 -4.78
CA PHE A 214 12.50 -2.78 -4.66
C PHE A 214 13.22 -1.84 -5.60
N TRP A 215 14.41 -1.49 -5.18
CA TRP A 215 15.30 -0.57 -5.85
C TRP A 215 16.66 -1.22 -5.99
N SER A 216 17.34 -0.99 -7.10
CA SER A 216 18.68 -1.48 -7.33
C SER A 216 19.56 -0.37 -7.90
N TYR A 217 20.85 -0.56 -7.84
CA TYR A 217 21.77 0.32 -8.56
C TYR A 217 21.50 0.27 -10.06
N ASN A 218 21.68 1.40 -10.72
CA ASN A 218 21.56 1.49 -12.17
C ASN A 218 22.75 0.80 -12.84
N PHE A 219 22.61 -0.51 -13.10
CA PHE A 219 23.63 -1.34 -13.71
C PHE A 219 23.87 -0.96 -15.17
N LYS A 220 25.11 -0.66 -15.51
CA LYS A 220 25.54 -0.26 -16.85
C LYS A 220 26.08 -1.45 -17.67
N GLY A 221 26.77 -2.38 -17.02
CA GLY A 221 27.41 -3.51 -17.67
C GLY A 221 28.53 -4.10 -16.82
N ILE A 222 29.32 -4.95 -17.47
CA ILE A 222 30.51 -5.55 -16.89
C ILE A 222 31.72 -4.96 -17.58
N ASN A 223 32.71 -4.50 -16.81
CA ASN A 223 33.96 -4.02 -17.32
C ASN A 223 34.72 -5.18 -18.04
N PRO A 224 35.01 -5.04 -19.32
CA PRO A 224 35.62 -6.12 -20.08
C PRO A 224 37.07 -6.43 -19.66
N ASN A 225 37.73 -5.54 -18.90
CA ASN A 225 39.12 -5.70 -18.54
C ASN A 225 39.33 -6.51 -17.25
N ASP A 226 38.41 -6.35 -16.26
CA ASP A 226 38.57 -6.95 -14.94
C ASP A 226 37.32 -7.74 -14.48
N GLY A 227 36.24 -7.72 -15.26
CA GLY A 227 34.98 -8.42 -14.92
C GLY A 227 34.17 -7.78 -13.80
N SER A 228 34.52 -6.57 -13.36
CA SER A 228 33.78 -5.86 -12.31
C SER A 228 32.47 -5.28 -12.83
N PRO A 229 31.40 -5.22 -12.00
CA PRO A 229 30.16 -4.57 -12.40
C PRO A 229 30.33 -3.05 -12.45
N GLU A 230 29.88 -2.45 -13.54
CA GLU A 230 29.82 -1.00 -13.70
C GLU A 230 28.40 -0.50 -13.46
N TYR A 231 28.31 0.65 -12.78
CA TYR A 231 27.05 1.32 -12.46
C TYR A 231 27.05 2.73 -13.02
N ASN A 232 25.87 3.23 -13.41
CA ASN A 232 25.70 4.63 -13.77
C ASN A 232 25.77 5.47 -12.49
N LEU A 233 26.88 6.17 -12.31
CA LEU A 233 27.08 7.11 -11.21
C LEU A 233 26.66 8.51 -11.68
N LEU A 234 26.10 9.29 -10.77
CA LEU A 234 25.77 10.67 -11.03
C LEU A 234 26.99 11.53 -10.70
N PHE A 235 27.60 12.07 -11.75
CA PHE A 235 28.70 13.02 -11.62
C PHE A 235 28.14 14.45 -11.68
N GLU A 236 28.85 15.35 -10.99
CA GLU A 236 28.55 16.77 -11.04
C GLU A 236 28.83 17.31 -12.44
N GLN A 237 27.90 18.15 -12.93
CA GLN A 237 28.03 18.83 -14.22
C GLN A 237 28.00 20.34 -14.00
N ASP A 238 28.77 21.05 -14.78
CA ASP A 238 28.75 22.51 -14.82
C ASP A 238 27.54 23.05 -15.60
N GLU A 239 27.44 24.38 -15.70
CA GLU A 239 26.33 25.04 -16.42
C GLU A 239 26.31 24.71 -17.93
N GLN A 240 27.41 24.23 -18.49
CA GLN A 240 27.56 23.83 -19.89
C GLN A 240 27.23 22.34 -20.10
N GLY A 241 27.06 21.58 -19.01
CA GLY A 241 26.79 20.15 -19.02
C GLY A 241 28.05 19.27 -19.06
N ASP A 242 29.23 19.85 -18.92
CA ASP A 242 30.49 19.12 -18.83
C ASP A 242 30.72 18.60 -17.42
N TYR A 243 31.33 17.40 -17.30
CA TYR A 243 31.61 16.80 -16.00
C TYR A 243 32.68 17.54 -15.21
N VAL A 244 32.37 17.92 -13.98
CA VAL A 244 33.29 18.56 -13.06
C VAL A 244 34.36 17.58 -12.61
N ARG A 245 35.63 18.04 -12.56
CA ARG A 245 36.78 17.27 -12.08
C ARG A 245 37.43 17.97 -10.91
N ASN A 246 37.94 17.18 -9.97
CA ASN A 246 38.75 17.67 -8.86
C ASN A 246 40.21 17.97 -9.27
N GLU A 247 40.99 18.44 -8.31
CA GLU A 247 42.41 18.78 -8.53
C GLU A 247 43.27 17.59 -9.04
N ASP A 248 42.85 16.35 -8.70
CA ASP A 248 43.50 15.11 -9.16
C ASP A 248 42.95 14.61 -10.51
N ASN A 249 42.19 15.42 -11.22
CA ASN A 249 41.53 15.09 -12.49
C ASN A 249 40.48 13.96 -12.40
N ASN A 250 39.99 13.59 -11.19
CA ASN A 250 38.93 12.64 -11.01
C ASN A 250 37.57 13.31 -11.14
N LEU A 251 36.57 12.59 -11.68
CA LEU A 251 35.19 13.06 -11.74
C LEU A 251 34.61 13.23 -10.31
N VAL A 252 33.98 14.36 -10.08
CA VAL A 252 33.33 14.68 -8.81
C VAL A 252 31.92 14.04 -8.79
N LEU A 253 31.62 13.29 -7.75
CA LEU A 253 30.25 12.75 -7.56
C LEU A 253 29.34 13.87 -7.10
N ARG A 254 28.16 13.93 -7.71
CA ARG A 254 27.10 14.86 -7.31
C ARG A 254 26.67 14.57 -5.87
N GLU A 255 26.50 15.62 -5.09
CA GLU A 255 25.88 15.50 -3.77
C GLU A 255 24.43 15.04 -3.94
N ILE A 256 24.02 14.00 -3.20
CA ILE A 256 22.76 13.33 -3.34
C ILE A 256 21.92 13.61 -2.11
N SER A 257 20.79 14.26 -2.32
CA SER A 257 19.81 14.50 -1.28
C SER A 257 18.78 13.35 -1.15
N ASP A 258 18.57 12.60 -2.22
CA ASP A 258 17.63 11.44 -2.26
C ASP A 258 18.38 10.24 -2.90
N TYR A 259 18.48 9.14 -2.18
CA TYR A 259 19.11 7.91 -2.67
C TYR A 259 18.47 7.34 -3.93
N THR A 260 17.20 7.68 -4.21
CA THR A 260 16.54 7.27 -5.45
C THR A 260 17.13 7.90 -6.70
N ASP A 261 17.95 8.93 -6.57
CA ASP A 261 18.71 9.47 -7.70
C ASP A 261 19.79 8.50 -8.20
N LEU A 262 20.34 7.67 -7.29
CA LEU A 262 21.31 6.60 -7.62
C LEU A 262 20.68 5.28 -8.00
N LEU A 263 19.41 5.11 -7.67
CA LEU A 263 18.73 3.84 -7.79
C LEU A 263 17.70 3.89 -8.91
N VAL A 264 17.43 2.72 -9.48
CA VAL A 264 16.33 2.52 -10.40
C VAL A 264 15.27 1.63 -9.74
N TYR A 265 14.01 1.94 -10.00
CA TYR A 265 12.91 1.10 -9.60
C TYR A 265 13.00 -0.24 -10.34
N SER A 266 13.15 -1.32 -9.60
CA SER A 266 13.41 -2.67 -10.15
C SER A 266 12.21 -3.61 -10.03
N GLY A 267 11.09 -3.10 -9.51
CA GLY A 267 9.86 -3.87 -9.39
C GLY A 267 9.27 -3.84 -7.99
N LYS A 268 8.36 -4.76 -7.75
CA LYS A 268 7.70 -4.94 -6.44
C LYS A 268 7.63 -6.42 -6.08
N THR A 269 7.52 -6.73 -4.79
CA THR A 269 7.41 -8.12 -4.30
C THR A 269 6.10 -8.79 -4.68
N GLU A 270 5.04 -8.02 -4.80
CA GLU A 270 3.72 -8.52 -5.15
C GLU A 270 3.60 -8.73 -6.66
N PRO A 271 3.04 -9.83 -7.13
CA PRO A 271 2.82 -10.05 -8.55
C PRO A 271 1.82 -9.03 -9.11
N ASP A 272 2.06 -8.56 -10.33
CA ASP A 272 1.13 -7.67 -11.03
C ASP A 272 -0.16 -8.39 -11.41
N PHE A 273 -0.05 -9.67 -11.65
CA PHE A 273 -1.12 -10.52 -12.12
C PHE A 273 -1.04 -11.89 -11.45
N THR A 274 -2.18 -12.38 -11.00
CA THR A 274 -2.34 -13.75 -10.52
C THR A 274 -3.46 -14.42 -11.29
N GLY A 275 -3.33 -15.72 -11.54
CA GLY A 275 -4.35 -16.48 -12.24
C GLY A 275 -4.32 -17.95 -11.86
N GLY A 276 -5.48 -18.57 -11.93
CA GLY A 276 -5.67 -20.00 -11.68
C GLY A 276 -6.64 -20.61 -12.67
N LEU A 277 -6.33 -21.82 -13.09
CA LEU A 277 -7.20 -22.65 -13.92
C LEU A 277 -7.59 -23.88 -13.13
N THR A 278 -8.89 -24.17 -13.10
CA THR A 278 -9.44 -25.36 -12.46
C THR A 278 -10.24 -26.17 -13.46
N THR A 279 -10.20 -27.47 -13.33
CA THR A 279 -11.07 -28.38 -14.09
C THR A 279 -11.69 -29.39 -13.12
N ARG A 280 -12.92 -29.65 -13.28
CA ARG A 280 -13.68 -30.54 -12.40
C ARG A 280 -14.67 -31.36 -13.20
#